data_be61fdf7328bc341fd5ced781214ea04
#
_entry.id   be61fdf7328bc341fd5ced781214ea04
#
_cell.length_a   1.000
_cell.length_b   1.000
_cell.length_c   1.000
_cell.angle_alpha   90.00
_cell.angle_beta   90.00
_cell.angle_gamma   90.00
#
_symmetry.space_group_name_H-M   'P 1'
#
loop_
_entity.id
_entity.type
_entity.pdbx_description
1 polymer ?
#
loop_
_entity_poly.entity_id
_entity_poly.type
_entity_poly.pdbx_seq_one_letter_code
_entity_poly.pdbx_strand_id
1 'polypeptide(L)'
;MSKPSIKKGIDFIKAQIDAPVASFFSSCVHCGLCAEACLFYTESGDPKYTPINKVEPMRRIWEQEYTMLGKLKSALGLTKPVDEETFKKWETMVYDGCSLCGRCSVVCPVGNDISGMVRKIREGFAAAGYAPPDLIGATQRAVEIGSPMGVKLPAVKAQLRHLEEDTGLKVTLDEKGAEYMVLLSSMEIMNFPEYLEAIARIMKQAGKTWTIASTAFEATNSGIQIGVSDLAKVIVSRIVDAAE
;
A
#
# COMPACT_ATOMS: atom_id res chain seq x y z
N MET A 1 -9.30 -11.54 16.71
CA MET A 1 -7.88 -11.24 16.48
C MET A 1 -7.05 -11.90 17.58
N SER A 2 -5.96 -12.61 17.24
CA SER A 2 -5.03 -13.18 18.21
C SER A 2 -4.35 -12.06 19.01
N LYS A 3 -3.89 -12.36 20.25
CA LYS A 3 -3.12 -11.39 21.04
C LYS A 3 -1.89 -10.92 20.24
N PRO A 4 -1.55 -9.62 20.27
CA PRO A 4 -0.36 -9.09 19.60
C PRO A 4 0.91 -9.84 20.02
N SER A 5 1.78 -10.14 19.05
CA SER A 5 3.02 -10.91 19.29
C SER A 5 4.16 -10.36 18.43
N ILE A 6 5.06 -9.62 19.06
CA ILE A 6 6.27 -9.07 18.44
C ILE A 6 7.13 -10.18 17.83
N LYS A 7 7.27 -11.31 18.55
CA LYS A 7 8.03 -12.46 18.06
C LYS A 7 7.49 -12.94 16.71
N LYS A 8 6.17 -13.09 16.59
CA LYS A 8 5.53 -13.51 15.32
C LYS A 8 5.84 -12.53 14.20
N GLY A 9 5.81 -11.22 14.47
CA GLY A 9 6.15 -10.19 13.50
C GLY A 9 7.61 -10.25 13.05
N ILE A 10 8.54 -10.41 13.99
CA ILE A 10 9.97 -10.55 13.69
C ILE A 10 10.23 -11.79 12.86
N ASP A 11 9.67 -12.94 13.24
CA ASP A 11 9.81 -14.20 12.50
C ASP A 11 9.26 -14.06 11.07
N PHE A 12 8.14 -13.34 10.90
CA PHE A 12 7.57 -13.07 9.59
C PHE A 12 8.46 -12.15 8.74
N ILE A 13 8.98 -11.04 9.30
CA ILE A 13 9.90 -10.14 8.59
C ILE A 13 11.17 -10.89 8.19
N LYS A 14 11.70 -11.75 9.09
CA LYS A 14 12.86 -12.59 8.81
C LYS A 14 12.63 -13.51 7.61
N ALA A 15 11.45 -14.13 7.52
CA ALA A 15 11.08 -15.00 6.40
C ALA A 15 10.95 -14.24 5.05
N GLN A 16 10.79 -12.91 5.08
CA GLN A 16 10.72 -12.06 3.90
C GLN A 16 12.10 -11.60 3.38
N ILE A 17 13.18 -11.96 4.07
CA ILE A 17 14.55 -11.61 3.65
C ILE A 17 14.97 -12.54 2.53
N ASP A 18 14.79 -12.09 1.31
CA ASP A 18 15.17 -12.75 0.06
C ASP A 18 16.42 -12.13 -0.59
N ALA A 19 16.79 -12.60 -1.77
CA ALA A 19 17.96 -12.10 -2.49
C ALA A 19 17.88 -10.58 -2.82
N PRO A 20 16.75 -10.00 -3.24
CA PRO A 20 16.59 -8.56 -3.40
C PRO A 20 16.85 -7.78 -2.12
N VAL A 21 16.35 -8.24 -0.97
CA VAL A 21 16.59 -7.59 0.35
C VAL A 21 18.07 -7.69 0.74
N ALA A 22 18.68 -8.86 0.55
CA ALA A 22 20.12 -9.04 0.80
C ALA A 22 20.97 -8.14 -0.09
N SER A 23 20.62 -8.02 -1.37
CA SER A 23 21.26 -7.12 -2.33
C SER A 23 21.17 -5.65 -1.89
N PHE A 24 20.01 -5.22 -1.38
CA PHE A 24 19.85 -3.86 -0.86
C PHE A 24 20.86 -3.56 0.26
N PHE A 25 20.97 -4.43 1.26
CA PHE A 25 21.88 -4.19 2.39
C PHE A 25 23.37 -4.25 1.99
N SER A 26 23.68 -4.88 0.86
CA SER A 26 25.05 -4.92 0.32
C SER A 26 25.36 -3.77 -0.64
N SER A 27 24.36 -3.20 -1.34
CA SER A 27 24.52 -2.20 -2.39
C SER A 27 24.20 -0.77 -1.97
N CYS A 28 23.47 -0.58 -0.86
CA CYS A 28 23.08 0.74 -0.40
C CYS A 28 24.29 1.52 0.14
N VAL A 29 24.66 2.58 -0.58
CA VAL A 29 25.80 3.46 -0.21
C VAL A 29 25.38 4.68 0.61
N HIS A 30 24.15 4.72 1.10
CA HIS A 30 23.61 5.83 1.93
C HIS A 30 23.73 7.20 1.27
N CYS A 31 23.54 7.30 -0.05
CA CYS A 31 23.69 8.56 -0.81
C CYS A 31 22.64 9.64 -0.49
N GLY A 32 21.53 9.29 0.16
CA GLY A 32 20.49 10.25 0.60
C GLY A 32 19.40 10.57 -0.44
N LEU A 33 19.56 10.26 -1.72
CA LEU A 33 18.58 10.62 -2.77
C LEU A 33 17.15 10.16 -2.47
N CYS A 34 16.99 9.00 -1.86
CA CYS A 34 15.67 8.50 -1.47
C CYS A 34 15.01 9.38 -0.39
N ALA A 35 15.79 10.03 0.47
CA ALA A 35 15.27 10.96 1.49
C ALA A 35 14.74 12.23 0.84
N GLU A 36 15.46 12.83 -0.10
CA GLU A 36 15.03 14.02 -0.83
C GLU A 36 13.76 13.79 -1.65
N ALA A 37 13.52 12.57 -2.11
CA ALA A 37 12.29 12.20 -2.82
C ALA A 37 11.11 11.91 -1.88
N CYS A 38 11.33 11.79 -0.58
CA CYS A 38 10.29 11.41 0.38
C CYS A 38 9.58 12.62 0.97
N LEU A 39 8.28 12.79 0.63
CA LEU A 39 7.47 13.89 1.12
C LEU A 39 7.45 13.97 2.66
N PHE A 40 7.34 12.85 3.35
CA PHE A 40 7.32 12.83 4.82
C PHE A 40 8.61 13.38 5.44
N TYR A 41 9.74 13.13 4.79
CA TYR A 41 11.03 13.68 5.26
C TYR A 41 11.19 15.15 4.87
N THR A 42 10.89 15.52 3.62
CA THR A 42 11.08 16.90 3.14
C THR A 42 10.22 17.90 3.88
N GLU A 43 8.97 17.52 4.24
CA GLU A 43 8.06 18.39 4.97
C GLU A 43 8.36 18.46 6.49
N SER A 44 8.83 17.36 7.07
CA SER A 44 9.08 17.33 8.53
C SER A 44 10.50 17.68 8.93
N GLY A 45 11.49 17.47 8.06
CA GLY A 45 12.93 17.53 8.39
C GLY A 45 13.38 16.45 9.39
N ASP A 46 12.49 15.55 9.81
CA ASP A 46 12.80 14.53 10.83
C ASP A 46 13.42 13.28 10.18
N PRO A 47 14.69 12.96 10.52
CA PRO A 47 15.39 11.80 9.94
C PRO A 47 14.67 10.47 10.10
N LYS A 48 13.79 10.32 11.09
CA LYS A 48 13.01 9.09 11.26
C LYS A 48 12.14 8.73 10.05
N TYR A 49 11.72 9.75 9.28
CA TYR A 49 10.92 9.56 8.08
C TYR A 49 11.73 9.34 6.80
N THR A 50 13.04 9.28 6.87
CA THR A 50 13.84 8.89 5.70
C THR A 50 13.52 7.45 5.29
N PRO A 51 13.48 7.14 4.00
CA PRO A 51 13.17 5.77 3.54
C PRO A 51 14.12 4.72 4.10
N ILE A 52 15.39 5.08 4.31
CA ILE A 52 16.38 4.15 4.89
C ILE A 52 16.03 3.79 6.35
N ASN A 53 15.49 4.72 7.12
CA ASN A 53 15.05 4.44 8.48
C ASN A 53 13.75 3.63 8.53
N LYS A 54 12.89 3.75 7.53
CA LYS A 54 11.67 2.93 7.43
C LYS A 54 11.96 1.44 7.20
N VAL A 55 13.12 1.10 6.66
CA VAL A 55 13.57 -0.30 6.51
C VAL A 55 14.42 -0.81 7.69
N GLU A 56 14.60 0.01 8.73
CA GLU A 56 15.32 -0.33 9.96
C GLU A 56 14.89 -1.67 10.60
N PRO A 57 13.57 -2.01 10.66
CA PRO A 57 13.15 -3.31 11.20
C PRO A 57 13.83 -4.47 10.50
N MET A 58 13.88 -4.43 9.18
CA MET A 58 14.47 -5.49 8.36
C MET A 58 16.00 -5.45 8.41
N ARG A 59 16.60 -4.23 8.41
CA ARG A 59 18.05 -4.04 8.56
C ARG A 59 18.56 -4.65 9.86
N ARG A 60 17.88 -4.37 10.98
CA ARG A 60 18.29 -4.88 12.29
C ARG A 60 18.24 -6.41 12.37
N ILE A 61 17.19 -7.02 11.79
CA ILE A 61 17.09 -8.48 11.68
C ILE A 61 18.20 -9.02 10.78
N TRP A 62 18.44 -8.38 9.62
CA TRP A 62 19.52 -8.76 8.72
C TRP A 62 20.89 -8.75 9.41
N GLU A 63 21.24 -7.67 10.10
CA GLU A 63 22.51 -7.54 10.79
C GLU A 63 22.70 -8.64 11.86
N GLN A 64 21.66 -8.92 12.66
CA GLN A 64 21.73 -9.91 13.72
C GLN A 64 21.87 -11.34 13.21
N GLU A 65 21.15 -11.68 12.15
CA GLU A 65 21.00 -13.06 11.70
C GLU A 65 21.95 -13.47 10.58
N TYR A 66 22.35 -12.53 9.73
CA TYR A 66 23.06 -12.83 8.49
C TYR A 66 24.50 -12.30 8.45
N THR A 67 24.90 -11.38 9.34
CA THR A 67 26.29 -10.92 9.40
C THR A 67 27.09 -11.67 10.45
N MET A 68 28.38 -11.90 10.19
CA MET A 68 29.28 -12.59 11.15
C MET A 68 29.39 -11.81 12.46
N LEU A 69 29.53 -10.47 12.37
CA LEU A 69 29.65 -9.59 13.53
C LEU A 69 28.34 -9.54 14.35
N GLY A 70 27.21 -9.55 13.68
CA GLY A 70 25.89 -9.56 14.32
C GLY A 70 25.66 -10.87 15.08
N LYS A 71 26.00 -12.01 14.48
CA LYS A 71 25.93 -13.33 15.13
C LYS A 71 26.82 -13.39 16.37
N LEU A 72 28.05 -12.86 16.29
CA LEU A 72 28.96 -12.81 17.42
C LEU A 72 28.40 -11.93 18.55
N LYS A 73 27.92 -10.73 18.23
CA LYS A 73 27.27 -9.82 19.20
C LYS A 73 26.04 -10.48 19.84
N SER A 74 25.24 -11.19 19.06
CA SER A 74 24.08 -11.93 19.56
C SER A 74 24.47 -13.05 20.52
N ALA A 75 25.49 -13.85 20.16
CA ALA A 75 26.00 -14.92 21.00
C ALA A 75 26.61 -14.40 22.34
N LEU A 76 27.20 -13.20 22.33
CA LEU A 76 27.73 -12.54 23.52
C LEU A 76 26.67 -11.74 24.33
N GLY A 77 25.38 -11.78 23.93
CA GLY A 77 24.32 -11.04 24.61
C GLY A 77 24.42 -9.50 24.47
N LEU A 78 25.18 -9.00 23.52
CA LEU A 78 25.40 -7.58 23.30
C LEU A 78 24.34 -6.92 22.39
N THR A 79 23.43 -7.71 21.82
CA THR A 79 22.32 -7.20 21.01
C THR A 79 21.14 -6.84 21.90
N LYS A 80 20.61 -5.62 21.74
CA LYS A 80 19.37 -5.23 22.42
C LYS A 80 18.18 -5.97 21.79
N PRO A 81 17.36 -6.68 22.57
CA PRO A 81 16.14 -7.27 22.07
C PRO A 81 15.22 -6.18 21.53
N VAL A 82 14.36 -6.53 20.60
CA VAL A 82 13.29 -5.64 20.12
C VAL A 82 12.17 -5.66 21.17
N ASP A 83 12.05 -4.56 21.91
CA ASP A 83 10.99 -4.35 22.87
C ASP A 83 9.73 -3.72 22.23
N GLU A 84 8.68 -3.61 23.01
CA GLU A 84 7.40 -3.08 22.53
C GLU A 84 7.50 -1.59 22.13
N GLU A 85 8.32 -0.82 22.82
CA GLU A 85 8.53 0.61 22.49
C GLU A 85 9.22 0.75 21.13
N THR A 86 10.26 -0.03 20.88
CA THR A 86 10.95 -0.07 19.59
C THR A 86 9.99 -0.51 18.47
N PHE A 87 9.16 -1.53 18.74
CA PHE A 87 8.24 -2.05 17.74
C PHE A 87 7.15 -1.01 17.39
N LYS A 88 6.62 -0.28 18.35
CA LYS A 88 5.68 0.82 18.15
C LYS A 88 6.31 2.00 17.38
N LYS A 89 7.55 2.34 17.67
CA LYS A 89 8.28 3.36 16.88
C LYS A 89 8.39 2.96 15.41
N TRP A 90 8.70 1.71 15.15
CA TRP A 90 8.76 1.19 13.80
C TRP A 90 7.38 1.16 13.11
N GLU A 91 6.33 0.79 13.84
CA GLU A 91 4.93 0.85 13.35
C GLU A 91 4.61 2.26 12.80
N THR A 92 4.82 3.30 13.62
CA THR A 92 4.63 4.70 13.21
C THR A 92 5.43 5.06 11.95
N MET A 93 6.69 4.60 11.85
CA MET A 93 7.52 4.89 10.69
C MET A 93 7.01 4.24 9.40
N VAL A 94 6.48 3.03 9.47
CA VAL A 94 6.06 2.28 8.29
C VAL A 94 4.59 2.54 7.90
N TYR A 95 3.71 2.87 8.84
CA TYR A 95 2.30 3.17 8.53
C TYR A 95 2.06 4.68 8.42
N ASP A 96 2.36 5.47 9.44
CA ASP A 96 2.05 6.90 9.45
C ASP A 96 3.06 7.69 8.59
N GLY A 97 4.30 7.25 8.56
CA GLY A 97 5.39 7.89 7.81
C GLY A 97 5.53 7.44 6.36
N CYS A 98 4.66 6.59 5.81
CA CYS A 98 4.83 6.03 4.47
C CYS A 98 3.51 5.74 3.78
N SER A 99 3.29 6.33 2.60
CA SER A 99 2.14 6.05 1.73
C SER A 99 2.40 4.95 0.69
N LEU A 100 3.55 4.27 0.71
CA LEU A 100 3.98 3.29 -0.30
C LEU A 100 4.02 3.85 -1.74
N CYS A 101 4.24 5.15 -1.92
CA CYS A 101 4.20 5.82 -3.23
C CYS A 101 5.31 5.41 -4.21
N GLY A 102 6.34 4.68 -3.77
CA GLY A 102 7.42 4.16 -4.61
C GLY A 102 8.51 5.16 -5.01
N ARG A 103 8.36 6.47 -4.73
CA ARG A 103 9.33 7.50 -5.15
C ARG A 103 10.76 7.17 -4.76
N CYS A 104 10.97 6.69 -3.53
CA CYS A 104 12.28 6.29 -3.03
C CYS A 104 12.93 5.14 -3.83
N SER A 105 12.13 4.22 -4.37
CA SER A 105 12.62 3.14 -5.24
C SER A 105 12.99 3.68 -6.62
N VAL A 106 12.17 4.59 -7.18
CA VAL A 106 12.39 5.18 -8.53
C VAL A 106 13.67 6.00 -8.59
N VAL A 107 13.97 6.78 -7.54
CA VAL A 107 15.18 7.64 -7.52
C VAL A 107 16.45 6.91 -7.08
N CYS A 108 16.35 5.64 -6.71
CA CYS A 108 17.51 4.89 -6.24
C CYS A 108 18.48 4.60 -7.39
N PRO A 109 19.74 5.12 -7.34
CA PRO A 109 20.68 4.97 -8.46
C PRO A 109 21.15 3.54 -8.68
N VAL A 110 20.99 2.67 -7.68
CA VAL A 110 21.31 1.22 -7.75
C VAL A 110 20.07 0.34 -7.90
N GLY A 111 18.89 0.95 -8.14
CA GLY A 111 17.67 0.22 -8.45
C GLY A 111 17.05 -0.56 -7.28
N ASN A 112 17.34 -0.18 -6.02
CA ASN A 112 16.75 -0.87 -4.86
C ASN A 112 15.26 -0.57 -4.69
N ASP A 113 14.44 -1.60 -4.52
CA ASP A 113 13.01 -1.46 -4.22
C ASP A 113 12.76 -1.25 -2.73
N ILE A 114 12.98 0.00 -2.28
CA ILE A 114 12.80 0.40 -0.87
C ILE A 114 11.32 0.33 -0.46
N SER A 115 10.40 0.72 -1.35
CA SER A 115 8.97 0.67 -1.06
C SER A 115 8.46 -0.76 -0.92
N GLY A 116 8.95 -1.68 -1.72
CA GLY A 116 8.67 -3.11 -1.60
C GLY A 116 9.15 -3.69 -0.27
N MET A 117 10.33 -3.26 0.21
CA MET A 117 10.80 -3.66 1.54
C MET A 117 9.91 -3.12 2.67
N VAL A 118 9.45 -1.87 2.60
CA VAL A 118 8.50 -1.33 3.58
C VAL A 118 7.19 -2.13 3.56
N ARG A 119 6.71 -2.55 2.38
CA ARG A 119 5.55 -3.43 2.26
C ARG A 119 5.76 -4.77 2.96
N LYS A 120 6.89 -5.44 2.74
CA LYS A 120 7.25 -6.69 3.43
C LYS A 120 7.30 -6.51 4.95
N ILE A 121 7.81 -5.38 5.43
CA ILE A 121 7.82 -5.04 6.84
C ILE A 121 6.39 -4.89 7.38
N ARG A 122 5.49 -4.21 6.67
CA ARG A 122 4.07 -4.11 7.05
C ARG A 122 3.39 -5.48 7.17
N GLU A 123 3.73 -6.43 6.30
CA GLU A 123 3.24 -7.80 6.41
C GLU A 123 3.63 -8.45 7.75
N GLY A 124 4.85 -8.20 8.22
CA GLY A 124 5.28 -8.62 9.55
C GLY A 124 4.52 -7.93 10.69
N PHE A 125 4.25 -6.63 10.58
CA PHE A 125 3.44 -5.90 11.56
C PHE A 125 1.99 -6.39 11.58
N ALA A 126 1.38 -6.64 10.42
CA ALA A 126 0.05 -7.21 10.32
C ALA A 126 0.00 -8.62 10.94
N ALA A 127 1.00 -9.47 10.68
CA ALA A 127 1.13 -10.81 11.28
C ALA A 127 1.32 -10.74 12.81
N ALA A 128 1.96 -9.69 13.31
CA ALA A 128 2.13 -9.43 14.74
C ALA A 128 0.85 -8.90 15.43
N GLY A 129 -0.17 -8.47 14.65
CA GLY A 129 -1.39 -7.84 15.18
C GLY A 129 -1.23 -6.34 15.48
N TYR A 130 -0.28 -5.67 14.83
CA TYR A 130 0.02 -4.24 14.97
C TYR A 130 -0.41 -3.38 13.78
N ALA A 131 -1.11 -3.95 12.81
CA ALA A 131 -1.69 -3.13 11.74
C ALA A 131 -2.76 -2.18 12.31
N PRO A 132 -2.85 -0.91 11.83
CA PRO A 132 -3.80 0.07 12.34
C PRO A 132 -5.24 -0.42 12.22
N PRO A 133 -6.05 -0.38 13.32
CA PRO A 133 -7.41 -0.92 13.35
C PRO A 133 -8.35 -0.32 12.30
N ASP A 134 -8.22 0.98 12.04
CA ASP A 134 -9.05 1.70 11.06
C ASP A 134 -8.78 1.22 9.64
N LEU A 135 -7.51 0.96 9.30
CA LEU A 135 -7.13 0.39 8.01
C LEU A 135 -7.59 -1.07 7.88
N ILE A 136 -7.57 -1.84 8.97
CA ILE A 136 -8.12 -3.21 8.98
C ILE A 136 -9.63 -3.14 8.68
N GLY A 137 -10.37 -2.26 9.34
CA GLY A 137 -11.81 -2.06 9.11
C GLY A 137 -12.11 -1.62 7.68
N ALA A 138 -11.33 -0.72 7.12
CA ALA A 138 -11.43 -0.30 5.72
C ALA A 138 -11.19 -1.46 4.75
N THR A 139 -10.18 -2.30 5.03
CA THR A 139 -9.87 -3.46 4.20
C THR A 139 -10.97 -4.52 4.26
N GLN A 140 -11.54 -4.77 5.44
CA GLN A 140 -12.67 -5.69 5.59
C GLN A 140 -13.87 -5.21 4.77
N ARG A 141 -14.23 -3.91 4.84
CA ARG A 141 -15.28 -3.35 3.99
C ARG A 141 -14.97 -3.49 2.50
N ALA A 142 -13.72 -3.24 2.08
CA ALA A 142 -13.32 -3.42 0.68
C ALA A 142 -13.49 -4.86 0.20
N VAL A 143 -13.18 -5.85 1.05
CA VAL A 143 -13.39 -7.27 0.74
C VAL A 143 -14.87 -7.62 0.69
N GLU A 144 -15.68 -7.16 1.64
CA GLU A 144 -17.10 -7.53 1.77
C GLU A 144 -17.98 -6.87 0.70
N ILE A 145 -17.81 -5.57 0.49
CA ILE A 145 -18.74 -4.77 -0.35
C ILE A 145 -18.07 -4.05 -1.53
N GLY A 146 -16.76 -4.22 -1.72
CA GLY A 146 -16.02 -3.62 -2.84
C GLY A 146 -15.54 -2.20 -2.61
N SER A 147 -15.80 -1.59 -1.45
CA SER A 147 -15.39 -0.22 -1.14
C SER A 147 -14.85 -0.09 0.29
N PRO A 148 -13.62 0.43 0.49
CA PRO A 148 -13.07 0.68 1.83
C PRO A 148 -13.85 1.77 2.59
N MET A 149 -14.45 2.71 1.87
CA MET A 149 -15.29 3.79 2.43
C MET A 149 -16.73 3.36 2.70
N GLY A 150 -17.13 2.16 2.29
CA GLY A 150 -18.49 1.66 2.49
C GLY A 150 -19.51 2.15 1.46
N VAL A 151 -19.06 2.71 0.34
CA VAL A 151 -19.93 3.15 -0.75
C VAL A 151 -20.55 1.93 -1.43
N LYS A 152 -21.88 1.97 -1.56
CA LYS A 152 -22.65 0.89 -2.17
C LYS A 152 -23.09 1.26 -3.59
N LEU A 153 -23.29 0.27 -4.43
CA LEU A 153 -23.71 0.43 -5.82
C LEU A 153 -24.92 1.38 -6.06
N PRO A 154 -25.98 1.39 -5.22
CA PRO A 154 -27.07 2.37 -5.40
C PRO A 154 -26.62 3.83 -5.35
N ALA A 155 -25.64 4.17 -4.48
CA ALA A 155 -25.08 5.50 -4.39
C ALA A 155 -24.26 5.84 -5.64
N VAL A 156 -23.44 4.90 -6.14
CA VAL A 156 -22.72 5.05 -7.42
C VAL A 156 -23.71 5.33 -8.55
N LYS A 157 -24.76 4.52 -8.68
CA LYS A 157 -25.80 4.71 -9.71
C LYS A 157 -26.52 6.06 -9.60
N ALA A 158 -26.71 6.58 -8.39
CA ALA A 158 -27.28 7.91 -8.21
C ALA A 158 -26.36 9.01 -8.75
N GLN A 159 -25.06 8.93 -8.47
CA GLN A 159 -24.08 9.89 -8.99
C GLN A 159 -23.97 9.83 -10.52
N LEU A 160 -24.01 8.65 -11.11
CA LEU A 160 -23.99 8.53 -12.57
C LEU A 160 -25.23 9.16 -13.22
N ARG A 161 -26.42 9.02 -12.60
CA ARG A 161 -27.64 9.69 -13.09
C ARG A 161 -27.54 11.21 -12.96
N HIS A 162 -27.07 11.74 -11.84
CA HIS A 162 -26.86 13.19 -11.68
C HIS A 162 -25.90 13.73 -12.73
N LEU A 163 -24.80 13.01 -13.00
CA LEU A 163 -23.89 13.42 -14.08
C LEU A 163 -24.58 13.47 -15.45
N GLU A 164 -25.39 12.45 -15.77
CA GLU A 164 -26.13 12.39 -17.04
C GLU A 164 -27.17 13.51 -17.14
N GLU A 165 -27.90 13.79 -16.05
CA GLU A 165 -28.89 14.87 -15.97
C GLU A 165 -28.24 16.26 -16.13
N ASP A 166 -27.11 16.51 -15.48
CA ASP A 166 -26.45 17.81 -15.47
C ASP A 166 -25.65 18.10 -16.75
N THR A 167 -25.07 17.08 -17.37
CA THR A 167 -24.07 17.26 -18.45
C THR A 167 -24.47 16.63 -19.78
N GLY A 168 -25.47 15.77 -19.80
CA GLY A 168 -25.82 14.93 -20.95
C GLY A 168 -24.77 13.85 -21.28
N LEU A 169 -23.82 13.60 -20.38
CA LEU A 169 -22.78 12.59 -20.54
C LEU A 169 -23.21 11.29 -19.87
N LYS A 170 -23.40 10.25 -20.67
CA LYS A 170 -23.76 8.93 -20.15
C LYS A 170 -22.51 8.13 -19.81
N VAL A 171 -22.51 7.53 -18.61
CA VAL A 171 -21.52 6.54 -18.16
C VAL A 171 -22.21 5.20 -18.05
N THR A 172 -21.67 4.20 -18.73
CA THR A 172 -22.23 2.85 -18.74
C THR A 172 -21.67 2.02 -17.58
N LEU A 173 -22.49 1.11 -17.07
CA LEU A 173 -22.10 0.10 -16.10
C LEU A 173 -22.16 -1.28 -16.77
N ASP A 174 -21.11 -2.08 -16.57
CA ASP A 174 -21.03 -3.48 -17.03
C ASP A 174 -21.27 -3.64 -18.54
N GLU A 175 -20.85 -2.67 -19.36
CA GLU A 175 -20.98 -2.74 -20.82
C GLU A 175 -19.95 -3.72 -21.39
N LYS A 176 -20.48 -4.83 -21.94
CA LYS A 176 -19.65 -5.86 -22.55
C LYS A 176 -19.02 -5.38 -23.87
N GLY A 177 -17.72 -5.64 -24.02
CA GLY A 177 -16.99 -5.27 -25.22
C GLY A 177 -16.55 -3.79 -25.23
N ALA A 178 -16.71 -3.06 -24.12
CA ALA A 178 -16.11 -1.75 -23.98
C ALA A 178 -14.58 -1.85 -24.08
N GLU A 179 -13.94 -0.90 -24.78
CA GLU A 179 -12.48 -0.88 -24.95
C GLU A 179 -11.74 -0.64 -23.64
N TYR A 180 -12.37 0.06 -22.68
CA TYR A 180 -11.77 0.42 -21.40
C TYR A 180 -12.73 0.16 -20.24
N MET A 181 -12.22 -0.51 -19.21
CA MET A 181 -12.84 -0.53 -17.90
C MET A 181 -12.12 0.50 -17.01
N VAL A 182 -12.87 1.50 -16.51
CA VAL A 182 -12.31 2.57 -15.68
C VAL A 182 -12.58 2.25 -14.21
N LEU A 183 -11.53 2.34 -13.42
CA LEU A 183 -11.55 2.19 -11.97
C LEU A 183 -11.41 3.56 -11.31
N LEU A 184 -12.24 3.83 -10.33
CA LEU A 184 -12.26 5.08 -9.57
C LEU A 184 -12.17 4.76 -8.08
N SER A 185 -11.82 5.75 -7.27
CA SER A 185 -11.99 5.62 -5.83
C SER A 185 -13.40 6.06 -5.42
N SER A 186 -13.86 5.55 -4.29
CA SER A 186 -15.12 6.01 -3.69
C SER A 186 -15.12 7.53 -3.45
N MET A 187 -13.96 8.11 -3.13
CA MET A 187 -13.81 9.56 -2.95
C MET A 187 -14.03 10.33 -4.24
N GLU A 188 -13.48 9.85 -5.36
CA GLU A 188 -13.66 10.49 -6.67
C GLU A 188 -15.12 10.43 -7.12
N ILE A 189 -15.79 9.30 -6.90
CA ILE A 189 -17.19 9.15 -7.28
C ILE A 189 -18.11 10.05 -6.42
N MET A 190 -17.88 10.10 -5.10
CA MET A 190 -18.83 10.70 -4.17
C MET A 190 -18.55 12.17 -3.86
N ASN A 191 -17.27 12.58 -3.81
CA ASN A 191 -16.89 13.92 -3.35
C ASN A 191 -16.29 14.80 -4.46
N PHE A 192 -15.88 14.19 -5.57
CA PHE A 192 -15.24 14.89 -6.68
C PHE A 192 -15.87 14.45 -8.02
N PRO A 193 -17.18 14.70 -8.25
CA PRO A 193 -17.88 14.26 -9.46
C PRO A 193 -17.29 14.85 -10.74
N GLU A 194 -16.58 15.97 -10.65
CA GLU A 194 -15.84 16.58 -11.75
C GLU A 194 -14.77 15.67 -12.35
N TYR A 195 -14.18 14.75 -11.58
CA TYR A 195 -13.25 13.75 -12.14
C TYR A 195 -13.97 12.79 -13.08
N LEU A 196 -15.15 12.32 -12.67
CA LEU A 196 -15.98 11.44 -13.49
C LEU A 196 -16.44 12.12 -14.76
N GLU A 197 -16.86 13.41 -14.65
CA GLU A 197 -17.21 14.24 -15.78
C GLU A 197 -16.04 14.42 -16.75
N ALA A 198 -14.84 14.74 -16.21
CA ALA A 198 -13.63 14.92 -17.02
C ALA A 198 -13.28 13.64 -17.80
N ILE A 199 -13.34 12.47 -17.15
CA ILE A 199 -13.11 11.18 -17.80
C ILE A 199 -14.14 10.95 -18.91
N ALA A 200 -15.43 11.17 -18.64
CA ALA A 200 -16.49 11.01 -19.63
C ALA A 200 -16.29 11.93 -20.84
N ARG A 201 -15.88 13.18 -20.64
CA ARG A 201 -15.56 14.12 -21.71
C ARG A 201 -14.35 13.67 -22.53
N ILE A 202 -13.28 13.22 -21.87
CA ILE A 202 -12.07 12.73 -22.54
C ILE A 202 -12.40 11.50 -23.40
N MET A 203 -13.11 10.52 -22.86
CA MET A 203 -13.47 9.31 -23.58
C MET A 203 -14.37 9.59 -24.77
N LYS A 204 -15.35 10.51 -24.61
CA LYS A 204 -16.20 10.99 -25.71
C LYS A 204 -15.39 11.67 -26.80
N GLN A 205 -14.47 12.58 -26.43
CA GLN A 205 -13.61 13.28 -27.39
C GLN A 205 -12.65 12.34 -28.13
N ALA A 206 -12.16 11.32 -27.44
CA ALA A 206 -11.29 10.29 -28.00
C ALA A 206 -12.05 9.26 -28.86
N GLY A 207 -13.37 9.29 -28.88
CA GLY A 207 -14.20 8.30 -29.59
C GLY A 207 -14.06 6.88 -29.04
N LYS A 208 -13.82 6.75 -27.72
CA LYS A 208 -13.58 5.48 -27.06
C LYS A 208 -14.78 5.01 -26.28
N THR A 209 -15.05 3.70 -26.33
CA THR A 209 -16.06 3.05 -25.50
C THR A 209 -15.45 2.68 -24.14
N TRP A 210 -16.21 2.91 -23.09
CA TRP A 210 -15.73 2.63 -21.73
C TRP A 210 -16.87 2.33 -20.77
N THR A 211 -16.55 1.64 -19.70
CA THR A 211 -17.53 1.26 -18.69
C THR A 211 -16.90 1.29 -17.30
N ILE A 212 -17.73 1.32 -16.27
CA ILE A 212 -17.38 1.05 -14.89
C ILE A 212 -17.96 -0.30 -14.52
N ALA A 213 -17.19 -1.17 -13.87
CA ALA A 213 -17.70 -2.44 -13.38
C ALA A 213 -18.48 -2.24 -12.07
N SER A 214 -19.74 -2.69 -12.04
CA SER A 214 -20.60 -2.56 -10.84
C SER A 214 -20.09 -3.37 -9.64
N THR A 215 -19.35 -4.44 -9.90
CA THR A 215 -18.75 -5.31 -8.88
C THR A 215 -17.34 -4.86 -8.46
N ALA A 216 -16.69 -4.00 -9.24
CA ALA A 216 -15.30 -3.61 -9.07
C ALA A 216 -15.03 -2.16 -9.49
N PHE A 217 -15.87 -1.22 -9.05
CA PHE A 217 -15.68 0.21 -9.38
C PHE A 217 -14.52 0.84 -8.61
N GLU A 218 -14.14 0.27 -7.46
CA GLU A 218 -13.12 0.81 -6.55
C GLU A 218 -11.74 0.18 -6.80
N ALA A 219 -10.73 1.02 -7.06
CA ALA A 219 -9.36 0.58 -7.32
C ALA A 219 -8.47 0.47 -6.07
N THR A 220 -8.92 1.02 -4.94
CA THR A 220 -8.09 1.10 -3.72
C THR A 220 -7.82 -0.26 -3.11
N ASN A 221 -6.57 -0.72 -3.19
CA ASN A 221 -6.17 -1.97 -2.54
C ASN A 221 -5.62 -1.72 -1.13
N SER A 222 -6.52 -1.60 -0.17
CA SER A 222 -6.20 -1.42 1.25
C SER A 222 -5.51 -2.65 1.87
N GLY A 223 -5.67 -3.84 1.32
CA GLY A 223 -4.93 -5.04 1.73
C GLY A 223 -3.42 -4.90 1.57
N ILE A 224 -2.96 -4.23 0.50
CA ILE A 224 -1.55 -3.88 0.32
C ILE A 224 -1.11 -2.86 1.37
N GLN A 225 -1.96 -1.88 1.67
CA GLN A 225 -1.62 -0.82 2.62
C GLN A 225 -1.43 -1.35 4.04
N ILE A 226 -2.24 -2.30 4.48
CA ILE A 226 -2.11 -2.91 5.81
C ILE A 226 -1.07 -4.05 5.87
N GLY A 227 -0.62 -4.57 4.73
CA GLY A 227 0.31 -5.71 4.70
C GLY A 227 -0.37 -7.07 4.87
N VAL A 228 -1.58 -7.26 4.33
CA VAL A 228 -2.27 -8.56 4.33
C VAL A 228 -2.50 -9.02 2.90
N SER A 229 -1.53 -9.78 2.39
CA SER A 229 -1.48 -10.19 0.98
C SER A 229 -2.68 -11.01 0.53
N ASP A 230 -3.28 -11.82 1.40
CA ASP A 230 -4.46 -12.60 1.03
C ASP A 230 -5.70 -11.73 0.81
N LEU A 231 -5.90 -10.69 1.64
CA LEU A 231 -6.98 -9.72 1.41
C LEU A 231 -6.71 -8.86 0.17
N ALA A 232 -5.43 -8.53 -0.07
CA ALA A 232 -5.03 -7.81 -1.29
C ALA A 232 -5.36 -8.61 -2.56
N LYS A 233 -5.13 -9.92 -2.55
CA LYS A 233 -5.47 -10.82 -3.66
C LYS A 233 -6.98 -10.84 -3.94
N VAL A 234 -7.81 -10.92 -2.90
CA VAL A 234 -9.28 -10.90 -3.06
C VAL A 234 -9.74 -9.63 -3.77
N ILE A 235 -9.18 -8.47 -3.37
CA ILE A 235 -9.54 -7.18 -3.98
C ILE A 235 -9.11 -7.13 -5.45
N VAL A 236 -7.89 -7.58 -5.76
CA VAL A 236 -7.38 -7.59 -7.15
C VAL A 236 -8.13 -8.59 -8.02
N SER A 237 -8.41 -9.82 -7.53
CA SER A 237 -9.14 -10.82 -8.30
C SER A 237 -10.51 -10.31 -8.74
N ARG A 238 -11.24 -9.60 -7.86
CA ARG A 238 -12.51 -8.99 -8.22
C ARG A 238 -12.41 -8.03 -9.41
N ILE A 239 -11.32 -7.27 -9.49
CA ILE A 239 -11.08 -6.33 -10.59
C ILE A 239 -10.77 -7.10 -11.88
N VAL A 240 -9.93 -8.13 -11.80
CA VAL A 240 -9.58 -8.97 -12.95
C VAL A 240 -10.81 -9.71 -13.47
N ASP A 241 -11.57 -10.36 -12.59
CA ASP A 241 -12.80 -11.08 -12.95
C ASP A 241 -13.86 -10.16 -13.60
N ALA A 242 -13.87 -8.87 -13.24
CA ALA A 242 -14.78 -7.89 -13.83
C ALA A 242 -14.30 -7.38 -15.20
N ALA A 243 -13.01 -7.52 -15.51
CA ALA A 243 -12.41 -7.08 -16.77
C ALA A 243 -12.44 -8.18 -17.85
N GLU A 244 -12.58 -9.45 -17.46
CA GLU A 244 -12.72 -10.63 -18.35
C GLU A 244 -14.17 -10.81 -18.83
#